data_225e0ce38b158e9b592c0a26161ce6c3
#
_entry.id   225e0ce38b158e9b592c0a26161ce6c3
#
_cell.length_a   1.000
_cell.length_b   1.000
_cell.length_c   1.000
_cell.angle_alpha   90.00
_cell.angle_beta   90.00
_cell.angle_gamma   90.00
#
_symmetry.space_group_name_H-M   'P 1'
#
loop_
_entity.id
_entity.type
_entity.pdbx_description
1 polymer ?
#
loop_
_entity_poly.entity_id
_entity_poly.type
_entity_poly.pdbx_seq_one_letter_code
_entity_poly.pdbx_strand_id
1 'polypeptide(L)'
;CHIFAPEGDSPAFQVSAAHIVAGYQDFAALEAFAKRVDVVTYEFENVPGDTAAFLEKHCVLAPSSAALKTAQDRIDEKTFIAGLGILVAPFAAVNGEADLEEAIARIGRPSVLKTRRFGYDGKGQAKIVEETSAAAAWAEIGKAPAILEGFISFDKEISVIAARGWDGTIAVYDVPENHHENHILRTSTVPAGISRATAEEARDMASTIIGALDYVGVMGIEMFVSGTRLIVNEIAPRVHNS
;
A
#
# COMPACT_ATOMS: atom_id res chain seq x y z
N CYS A 1 -4.30 -8.84 23.63
CA CYS A 1 -3.74 -7.82 22.75
C CYS A 1 -3.11 -6.70 23.58
N HIS A 2 -1.90 -6.26 23.22
CA HIS A 2 -1.22 -5.07 23.78
C HIS A 2 -1.05 -4.08 22.65
N ILE A 3 -1.24 -2.78 22.91
CA ILE A 3 -1.17 -1.73 21.91
C ILE A 3 -0.02 -0.77 22.23
N PHE A 4 0.72 -0.38 21.21
CA PHE A 4 1.72 0.67 21.26
C PHE A 4 1.31 1.77 20.26
N ALA A 5 1.10 2.97 20.71
CA ALA A 5 0.73 4.10 19.86
C ALA A 5 1.21 5.43 20.46
N PRO A 6 1.50 6.46 19.64
CA PRO A 6 1.94 7.75 20.14
C PRO A 6 0.81 8.60 20.72
N GLU A 7 -0.44 8.38 20.31
CA GLU A 7 -1.62 9.11 20.79
C GLU A 7 -2.15 8.50 22.10
N GLY A 8 -2.49 9.35 23.07
CA GLY A 8 -3.00 8.91 24.38
C GLY A 8 -4.46 8.48 24.40
N ASP A 9 -5.20 8.70 23.31
CA ASP A 9 -6.65 8.47 23.17
C ASP A 9 -6.98 7.47 22.02
N SER A 10 -6.03 6.62 21.65
CA SER A 10 -6.24 5.61 20.59
C SER A 10 -7.46 4.74 20.92
N PRO A 11 -8.42 4.59 19.98
CA PRO A 11 -9.60 3.73 20.18
C PRO A 11 -9.25 2.28 20.53
N ALA A 12 -8.12 1.78 20.01
CA ALA A 12 -7.64 0.44 20.29
C ALA A 12 -7.30 0.19 21.77
N PHE A 13 -6.99 1.23 22.54
CA PHE A 13 -6.71 1.11 23.97
C PHE A 13 -7.93 0.63 24.76
N GLN A 14 -9.15 0.97 24.30
CA GLN A 14 -10.39 0.59 24.99
C GLN A 14 -10.66 -0.91 24.97
N VAL A 15 -10.06 -1.63 24.02
CA VAL A 15 -10.25 -3.08 23.83
C VAL A 15 -8.94 -3.87 24.04
N SER A 16 -7.86 -3.21 24.45
CA SER A 16 -6.58 -3.83 24.73
C SER A 16 -6.45 -4.28 26.20
N ALA A 17 -5.69 -5.35 26.45
CA ALA A 17 -5.34 -5.77 27.80
C ALA A 17 -4.31 -4.85 28.46
N ALA A 18 -3.46 -4.22 27.64
CA ALA A 18 -2.48 -3.23 28.08
C ALA A 18 -2.09 -2.34 26.89
N HIS A 19 -1.60 -1.14 27.20
CA HIS A 19 -1.06 -0.25 26.17
C HIS A 19 0.15 0.52 26.67
N ILE A 20 0.93 1.04 25.74
CA ILE A 20 2.03 1.96 25.95
C ILE A 20 1.81 3.17 25.05
N VAL A 21 1.84 4.36 25.67
CA VAL A 21 1.80 5.64 24.94
C VAL A 21 3.24 6.14 24.82
N ALA A 22 3.82 6.04 23.63
CA ALA A 22 5.16 6.54 23.33
C ALA A 22 5.33 6.72 21.82
N GLY A 23 6.24 7.62 21.42
CA GLY A 23 6.57 7.82 20.01
C GLY A 23 7.15 6.56 19.38
N TYR A 24 6.87 6.35 18.09
CA TYR A 24 7.39 5.17 17.34
C TYR A 24 8.91 5.08 17.28
N GLN A 25 9.64 6.14 17.63
CA GLN A 25 11.12 6.16 17.71
C GLN A 25 11.66 6.13 19.15
N ASP A 26 10.81 5.91 20.15
CA ASP A 26 11.24 5.64 21.52
C ASP A 26 11.67 4.17 21.63
N PHE A 27 12.92 3.90 21.28
CA PHE A 27 13.46 2.54 21.27
C PHE A 27 13.50 1.87 22.65
N ALA A 28 13.58 2.63 23.74
CA ALA A 28 13.53 2.07 25.09
C ALA A 28 12.10 1.57 25.40
N ALA A 29 11.08 2.35 25.06
CA ALA A 29 9.68 1.94 25.20
C ALA A 29 9.34 0.76 24.28
N LEU A 30 9.86 0.75 23.04
CA LEU A 30 9.70 -0.36 22.08
C LEU A 30 10.34 -1.66 22.59
N GLU A 31 11.52 -1.60 23.18
CA GLU A 31 12.17 -2.78 23.77
C GLU A 31 11.35 -3.33 24.95
N ALA A 32 10.83 -2.43 25.80
CA ALA A 32 9.96 -2.82 26.91
C ALA A 32 8.64 -3.43 26.43
N PHE A 33 8.09 -2.93 25.31
CA PHE A 33 6.91 -3.48 24.65
C PHE A 33 7.19 -4.88 24.08
N ALA A 34 8.27 -5.03 23.32
CA ALA A 34 8.65 -6.29 22.67
C ALA A 34 8.83 -7.44 23.68
N LYS A 35 9.36 -7.15 24.89
CA LYS A 35 9.53 -8.15 25.94
C LYS A 35 8.22 -8.64 26.59
N ARG A 36 7.08 -8.03 26.25
CA ARG A 36 5.77 -8.32 26.88
C ARG A 36 4.81 -9.03 25.93
N VAL A 37 5.24 -9.33 24.71
CA VAL A 37 4.40 -9.91 23.65
C VAL A 37 5.15 -11.03 22.92
N ASP A 38 4.43 -11.99 22.40
CA ASP A 38 5.00 -13.12 21.65
C ASP A 38 5.25 -12.74 20.19
N VAL A 39 4.40 -11.86 19.62
CA VAL A 39 4.47 -11.40 18.24
C VAL A 39 3.99 -9.95 18.17
N VAL A 40 4.63 -9.18 17.31
CA VAL A 40 4.21 -7.81 16.97
C VAL A 40 3.67 -7.79 15.54
N THR A 41 2.56 -7.11 15.35
CA THR A 41 2.02 -6.75 14.04
C THR A 41 1.75 -5.25 14.01
N TYR A 42 1.52 -4.70 12.83
CA TYR A 42 1.12 -3.30 12.68
C TYR A 42 -0.14 -3.21 11.83
N GLU A 43 -0.97 -2.24 12.14
CA GLU A 43 -2.14 -1.85 11.36
C GLU A 43 -1.86 -0.53 10.65
N PHE A 44 -1.14 0.38 11.28
CA PHE A 44 -0.73 1.64 10.69
C PHE A 44 0.48 1.45 9.77
N GLU A 45 0.26 1.52 8.47
CA GLU A 45 1.29 1.27 7.45
C GLU A 45 2.41 2.33 7.37
N ASN A 46 2.25 3.47 8.05
CA ASN A 46 3.27 4.52 8.11
C ASN A 46 4.13 4.49 9.40
N VAL A 47 4.14 3.37 10.12
CA VAL A 47 5.14 3.14 11.18
C VAL A 47 6.54 3.29 10.57
N PRO A 48 7.46 4.07 11.19
CA PRO A 48 8.80 4.24 10.63
C PRO A 48 9.51 2.90 10.38
N GLY A 49 10.14 2.74 9.23
CA GLY A 49 10.85 1.50 8.86
C GLY A 49 11.93 1.10 9.87
N ASP A 50 12.61 2.09 10.50
CA ASP A 50 13.60 1.85 11.55
C ASP A 50 12.97 1.25 12.82
N THR A 51 11.73 1.62 13.13
CA THR A 51 10.95 1.04 14.23
C THR A 51 10.65 -0.43 13.98
N ALA A 52 10.16 -0.76 12.78
CA ALA A 52 9.93 -2.15 12.38
C ALA A 52 11.22 -2.96 12.39
N ALA A 53 12.31 -2.44 11.82
CA ALA A 53 13.61 -3.09 11.82
C ALA A 53 14.22 -3.26 13.22
N PHE A 54 13.94 -2.35 14.14
CA PHE A 54 14.31 -2.48 15.55
C PHE A 54 13.52 -3.62 16.21
N LEU A 55 12.20 -3.62 16.07
CA LEU A 55 11.33 -4.65 16.65
C LEU A 55 11.68 -6.05 16.16
N GLU A 56 11.98 -6.21 14.87
CA GLU A 56 12.36 -7.47 14.25
C GLU A 56 13.63 -8.11 14.87
N LYS A 57 14.49 -7.30 15.51
CA LYS A 57 15.67 -7.77 16.25
C LYS A 57 15.35 -8.19 17.69
N HIS A 58 14.20 -7.81 18.23
CA HIS A 58 13.86 -7.99 19.63
C HIS A 58 12.68 -8.95 19.87
N CYS A 59 11.86 -9.17 18.84
CA CYS A 59 10.72 -10.08 18.91
C CYS A 59 10.34 -10.56 17.49
N VAL A 60 9.39 -11.47 17.43
CA VAL A 60 8.78 -11.87 16.15
C VAL A 60 7.94 -10.72 15.62
N LEU A 61 8.29 -10.21 14.43
CA LEU A 61 7.53 -9.19 13.72
C LEU A 61 6.88 -9.81 12.48
N ALA A 62 5.57 -9.66 12.35
CA ALA A 62 4.83 -10.12 11.17
C ALA A 62 3.71 -9.12 10.82
N PRO A 63 3.73 -8.56 9.62
CA PRO A 63 4.69 -8.76 8.52
C PRO A 63 6.09 -8.19 8.81
N SER A 64 7.08 -8.61 7.99
CA SER A 64 8.48 -8.21 8.15
C SER A 64 8.71 -6.70 7.90
N SER A 65 9.80 -6.17 8.43
CA SER A 65 10.22 -4.79 8.18
C SER A 65 10.51 -4.53 6.69
N ALA A 66 10.98 -5.53 5.96
CA ALA A 66 11.21 -5.46 4.52
C ALA A 66 9.90 -5.32 3.73
N ALA A 67 8.86 -6.09 4.07
CA ALA A 67 7.55 -5.99 3.45
C ALA A 67 6.92 -4.61 3.69
N LEU A 68 7.00 -4.11 4.93
CA LEU A 68 6.54 -2.76 5.26
C LEU A 68 7.25 -1.68 4.44
N LYS A 69 8.58 -1.76 4.35
CA LYS A 69 9.39 -0.79 3.60
C LYS A 69 9.01 -0.77 2.12
N THR A 70 8.80 -1.94 1.52
CA THR A 70 8.40 -2.05 0.11
C THR A 70 7.04 -1.39 -0.13
N ALA A 71 6.06 -1.61 0.74
CA ALA A 71 4.72 -1.05 0.59
C ALA A 71 4.63 0.45 0.92
N GLN A 72 5.53 0.98 1.76
CA GLN A 72 5.50 2.39 2.19
C GLN A 72 5.88 3.39 1.11
N ASP A 73 6.66 2.99 0.12
CA ASP A 73 7.17 3.88 -0.92
C ASP A 73 6.65 3.42 -2.29
N ARG A 74 5.87 4.24 -2.94
CA ARG A 74 5.23 3.91 -4.23
C ARG A 74 6.21 3.55 -5.33
N ILE A 75 7.45 4.05 -5.31
CA ILE A 75 8.49 3.67 -6.28
C ILE A 75 9.00 2.27 -5.99
N ASP A 76 9.29 1.98 -4.72
CA ASP A 76 9.78 0.66 -4.30
C ASP A 76 8.70 -0.40 -4.55
N GLU A 77 7.45 -0.11 -4.22
CA GLU A 77 6.27 -0.96 -4.45
C GLU A 77 6.08 -1.28 -5.95
N LYS A 78 6.00 -0.24 -6.79
CA LYS A 78 5.80 -0.43 -8.25
C LYS A 78 6.99 -1.14 -8.90
N THR A 79 8.21 -0.83 -8.47
CA THR A 79 9.42 -1.49 -8.98
C THR A 79 9.42 -2.97 -8.60
N PHE A 80 9.07 -3.29 -7.36
CA PHE A 80 8.96 -4.66 -6.89
C PHE A 80 7.90 -5.44 -7.69
N ILE A 81 6.69 -4.92 -7.81
CA ILE A 81 5.58 -5.58 -8.52
C ILE A 81 5.92 -5.77 -10.02
N ALA A 82 6.45 -4.74 -10.68
CA ALA A 82 6.88 -4.83 -12.08
C ALA A 82 8.02 -5.85 -12.27
N GLY A 83 8.93 -5.96 -11.29
CA GLY A 83 10.01 -6.94 -11.27
C GLY A 83 9.53 -8.40 -11.24
N LEU A 84 8.29 -8.65 -10.79
CA LEU A 84 7.62 -9.95 -10.84
C LEU A 84 6.96 -10.24 -12.20
N GLY A 85 7.05 -9.32 -13.17
CA GLY A 85 6.37 -9.42 -14.44
C GLY A 85 4.87 -9.09 -14.37
N ILE A 86 4.41 -8.53 -13.25
CA ILE A 86 3.02 -8.12 -13.05
C ILE A 86 2.82 -6.69 -13.57
N LEU A 87 1.72 -6.47 -14.28
CA LEU A 87 1.42 -5.20 -14.91
C LEU A 87 1.05 -4.14 -13.85
N VAL A 88 1.72 -2.99 -13.93
CA VAL A 88 1.42 -1.77 -13.19
C VAL A 88 1.25 -0.60 -14.16
N ALA A 89 0.70 0.52 -13.73
CA ALA A 89 0.71 1.75 -14.53
C ALA A 89 2.15 2.13 -14.90
N PRO A 90 2.42 2.65 -16.11
CA PRO A 90 3.72 3.25 -16.41
C PRO A 90 4.07 4.31 -15.37
N PHE A 91 5.28 4.30 -14.84
CA PHE A 91 5.66 5.20 -13.77
C PHE A 91 7.08 5.77 -13.89
N ALA A 92 7.32 6.86 -13.18
CA ALA A 92 8.61 7.50 -13.05
C ALA A 92 8.79 8.16 -11.69
N ALA A 93 9.98 8.07 -11.11
CA ALA A 93 10.36 8.84 -9.94
C ALA A 93 10.51 10.33 -10.29
N VAL A 94 10.08 11.20 -9.39
CA VAL A 94 10.11 12.65 -9.52
C VAL A 94 10.65 13.24 -8.22
N ASN A 95 11.80 13.91 -8.29
CA ASN A 95 12.43 14.56 -7.14
C ASN A 95 12.51 16.09 -7.30
N GLY A 96 12.00 16.63 -8.41
CA GLY A 96 11.98 18.03 -8.74
C GLY A 96 11.12 18.34 -9.96
N GLU A 97 10.93 19.62 -10.24
CA GLU A 97 10.11 20.08 -11.37
C GLU A 97 10.68 19.63 -12.73
N ALA A 98 12.00 19.64 -12.89
CA ALA A 98 12.65 19.18 -14.12
C ALA A 98 12.43 17.68 -14.36
N ASP A 99 12.55 16.86 -13.31
CA ASP A 99 12.25 15.42 -13.41
C ASP A 99 10.77 15.20 -13.81
N LEU A 100 9.87 16.05 -13.30
CA LEU A 100 8.45 15.97 -13.64
C LEU A 100 8.20 16.28 -15.12
N GLU A 101 8.86 17.30 -15.68
CA GLU A 101 8.75 17.62 -17.11
C GLU A 101 9.23 16.44 -17.98
N GLU A 102 10.37 15.85 -17.65
CA GLU A 102 10.90 14.67 -18.35
C GLU A 102 9.98 13.46 -18.20
N ALA A 103 9.42 13.24 -17.00
CA ALA A 103 8.49 12.16 -16.74
C ALA A 103 7.19 12.32 -17.53
N ILE A 104 6.63 13.55 -17.61
CA ILE A 104 5.44 13.85 -18.41
C ILE A 104 5.73 13.62 -19.90
N ALA A 105 6.89 14.04 -20.41
CA ALA A 105 7.27 13.82 -21.80
C ALA A 105 7.36 12.31 -22.15
N ARG A 106 7.77 11.47 -21.19
CA ARG A 106 7.93 10.03 -21.38
C ARG A 106 6.64 9.24 -21.19
N ILE A 107 5.87 9.55 -20.15
CA ILE A 107 4.65 8.81 -19.76
C ILE A 107 3.44 9.31 -20.54
N GLY A 108 3.38 10.61 -20.79
CA GLY A 108 2.27 11.27 -21.49
C GLY A 108 1.21 11.82 -20.55
N ARG A 109 0.13 12.29 -21.18
CA ARG A 109 -1.07 12.84 -20.53
C ARG A 109 -2.30 12.03 -20.99
N PRO A 110 -3.30 11.83 -20.16
CA PRO A 110 -3.33 12.22 -18.75
C PRO A 110 -2.45 11.31 -17.87
N SER A 111 -1.96 11.86 -16.76
CA SER A 111 -1.18 11.16 -15.75
C SER A 111 -1.50 11.68 -14.35
N VAL A 112 -1.03 11.00 -13.30
CA VAL A 112 -1.26 11.39 -11.91
C VAL A 112 0.07 11.48 -11.20
N LEU A 113 0.36 12.65 -10.64
CA LEU A 113 1.51 12.86 -9.76
C LEU A 113 1.07 12.57 -8.32
N LYS A 114 1.79 11.69 -7.62
CA LYS A 114 1.48 11.31 -6.23
C LYS A 114 2.73 11.45 -5.37
N THR A 115 2.58 11.89 -4.11
CA THR A 115 3.69 11.80 -3.16
C THR A 115 4.08 10.33 -2.98
N ARG A 116 5.39 10.05 -2.87
CA ARG A 116 5.90 8.68 -2.71
C ARG A 116 5.40 8.02 -1.43
N ARG A 117 5.21 8.82 -0.36
CA ARG A 117 4.80 8.36 0.97
C ARG A 117 3.71 9.25 1.54
N PHE A 118 2.97 8.76 2.52
CA PHE A 118 1.96 9.48 3.30
C PHE A 118 0.75 10.01 2.51
N GLY A 119 0.57 9.59 1.28
CA GLY A 119 -0.65 9.91 0.50
C GLY A 119 -1.77 8.93 0.85
N TYR A 120 -2.98 9.45 1.12
CA TYR A 120 -4.19 8.67 1.41
C TYR A 120 -5.43 9.46 0.98
N ASP A 121 -6.51 8.77 0.67
CA ASP A 121 -7.82 9.37 0.34
C ASP A 121 -7.73 10.55 -0.66
N GLY A 122 -6.90 10.41 -1.69
CA GLY A 122 -6.68 11.46 -2.69
C GLY A 122 -5.79 12.63 -2.25
N LYS A 123 -5.28 12.64 -1.02
CA LYS A 123 -4.32 13.65 -0.56
C LYS A 123 -2.92 13.37 -1.10
N GLY A 124 -2.17 14.44 -1.37
CA GLY A 124 -0.81 14.34 -1.91
C GLY A 124 -0.78 13.86 -3.36
N GLN A 125 -1.82 14.14 -4.15
CA GLN A 125 -1.85 13.84 -5.58
C GLN A 125 -2.37 15.03 -6.40
N ALA A 126 -1.86 15.13 -7.63
CA ALA A 126 -2.27 16.11 -8.63
C ALA A 126 -2.51 15.42 -9.97
N LYS A 127 -3.62 15.72 -10.64
CA LYS A 127 -3.91 15.21 -11.97
C LYS A 127 -3.21 16.08 -13.02
N ILE A 128 -2.47 15.45 -13.90
CA ILE A 128 -1.78 16.09 -15.02
C ILE A 128 -2.62 15.88 -16.27
N VAL A 129 -3.28 16.94 -16.72
CA VAL A 129 -4.01 17.00 -17.99
C VAL A 129 -3.31 17.97 -18.95
N GLU A 130 -3.85 18.19 -20.15
CA GLU A 130 -3.16 18.97 -21.22
C GLU A 130 -2.76 20.38 -20.73
N GLU A 131 -3.61 21.04 -19.96
CA GLU A 131 -3.41 22.41 -19.47
C GLU A 131 -2.59 22.49 -18.19
N THR A 132 -2.28 21.36 -17.55
CA THR A 132 -1.54 21.35 -16.27
C THR A 132 -0.05 21.58 -16.49
N SER A 133 0.51 22.63 -15.93
CA SER A 133 1.96 22.85 -15.93
C SER A 133 2.65 21.97 -14.87
N ALA A 134 3.89 21.54 -15.14
CA ALA A 134 4.70 20.80 -14.18
C ALA A 134 4.90 21.58 -12.87
N ALA A 135 5.20 22.90 -12.98
CA ALA A 135 5.36 23.78 -11.83
C ALA A 135 4.11 23.81 -10.91
N ALA A 136 2.91 23.93 -11.50
CA ALA A 136 1.67 23.96 -10.74
C ALA A 136 1.41 22.63 -10.01
N ALA A 137 1.54 21.49 -10.72
CA ALA A 137 1.36 20.17 -10.13
C ALA A 137 2.40 19.86 -9.04
N TRP A 138 3.66 20.26 -9.27
CA TRP A 138 4.72 20.09 -8.28
C TRP A 138 4.47 20.90 -7.01
N ALA A 139 3.94 22.13 -7.17
CA ALA A 139 3.55 22.96 -6.05
C ALA A 139 2.34 22.39 -5.28
N GLU A 140 1.35 21.83 -5.99
CA GLU A 140 0.13 21.25 -5.42
C GLU A 140 0.43 20.08 -4.45
N ILE A 141 1.40 19.23 -4.78
CA ILE A 141 1.82 18.13 -3.90
C ILE A 141 2.82 18.55 -2.81
N GLY A 142 3.03 19.87 -2.62
CA GLY A 142 3.92 20.41 -1.60
C GLY A 142 5.41 20.24 -1.91
N LYS A 143 5.80 20.04 -3.16
CA LYS A 143 7.18 19.87 -3.62
C LYS A 143 7.89 18.69 -2.94
N ALA A 144 7.14 17.65 -2.59
CA ALA A 144 7.67 16.43 -1.97
C ALA A 144 8.14 15.43 -3.03
N PRO A 145 9.09 14.54 -2.70
CA PRO A 145 9.43 13.40 -3.57
C PRO A 145 8.18 12.64 -4.00
N ALA A 146 8.07 12.36 -5.30
CA ALA A 146 6.84 11.88 -5.91
C ALA A 146 7.08 10.75 -6.93
N ILE A 147 6.00 10.14 -7.35
CA ILE A 147 5.88 9.26 -8.50
C ILE A 147 4.90 9.89 -9.49
N LEU A 148 5.25 9.91 -10.77
CA LEU A 148 4.29 10.16 -11.84
C LEU A 148 3.82 8.82 -12.38
N GLU A 149 2.51 8.59 -12.42
CA GLU A 149 1.89 7.40 -12.98
C GLU A 149 1.02 7.77 -14.18
N GLY A 150 1.08 6.96 -15.25
CA GLY A 150 0.15 7.08 -16.37
C GLY A 150 -1.28 6.83 -15.88
N PHE A 151 -2.22 7.67 -16.32
CA PHE A 151 -3.63 7.51 -15.96
C PHE A 151 -4.18 6.23 -16.60
N ILE A 152 -4.74 5.36 -15.78
CA ILE A 152 -5.38 4.15 -16.23
C ILE A 152 -6.88 4.38 -16.37
N SER A 153 -7.39 4.20 -17.59
CA SER A 153 -8.84 4.08 -17.81
C SER A 153 -9.23 2.63 -17.52
N PHE A 154 -10.13 2.42 -16.60
CA PHE A 154 -10.55 1.10 -16.15
C PHE A 154 -12.07 0.97 -16.15
N ASP A 155 -12.55 -0.26 -16.24
CA ASP A 155 -13.97 -0.59 -16.18
C ASP A 155 -14.43 -0.83 -14.74
N LYS A 156 -13.53 -1.41 -13.92
CA LYS A 156 -13.81 -1.78 -12.52
C LYS A 156 -12.55 -1.65 -11.67
N GLU A 157 -12.76 -1.38 -10.39
CA GLU A 157 -11.76 -1.56 -9.34
C GLU A 157 -12.08 -2.83 -8.57
N ILE A 158 -11.10 -3.66 -8.35
CA ILE A 158 -11.20 -4.88 -7.54
C ILE A 158 -10.07 -4.91 -6.52
N SER A 159 -10.23 -5.73 -5.50
CA SER A 159 -9.14 -6.05 -4.60
C SER A 159 -9.06 -7.54 -4.36
N VAL A 160 -7.89 -7.99 -3.91
CA VAL A 160 -7.69 -9.36 -3.45
C VAL A 160 -7.16 -9.30 -2.03
N ILE A 161 -7.90 -9.90 -1.11
CA ILE A 161 -7.43 -10.06 0.26
C ILE A 161 -6.80 -11.45 0.35
N ALA A 162 -5.50 -11.47 0.59
CA ALA A 162 -4.72 -12.69 0.73
C ALA A 162 -4.08 -12.77 2.12
N ALA A 163 -3.94 -13.98 2.62
CA ALA A 163 -3.23 -14.26 3.86
C ALA A 163 -2.18 -15.35 3.62
N ARG A 164 -1.00 -15.21 4.21
CA ARG A 164 0.05 -16.23 4.18
C ARG A 164 0.50 -16.54 5.61
N GLY A 165 0.56 -17.83 5.91
CA GLY A 165 1.03 -18.35 7.18
C GLY A 165 2.56 -18.53 7.22
N TRP A 166 3.06 -18.82 8.41
CA TRP A 166 4.49 -19.16 8.65
C TRP A 166 4.97 -20.38 7.89
N ASP A 167 4.08 -21.31 7.58
CA ASP A 167 4.34 -22.50 6.80
C ASP A 167 4.34 -22.26 5.28
N GLY A 168 4.13 -21.02 4.86
CA GLY A 168 4.00 -20.62 3.46
C GLY A 168 2.65 -20.88 2.82
N THR A 169 1.69 -21.47 3.55
CA THR A 169 0.32 -21.67 3.05
C THR A 169 -0.36 -20.32 2.77
N ILE A 170 -0.93 -20.18 1.57
CA ILE A 170 -1.65 -18.99 1.14
C ILE A 170 -3.14 -19.28 1.04
N ALA A 171 -3.94 -18.41 1.62
CA ALA A 171 -5.40 -18.40 1.49
C ALA A 171 -5.83 -17.06 0.90
N VAL A 172 -6.80 -17.10 -0.01
CA VAL A 172 -7.28 -15.92 -0.72
C VAL A 172 -8.81 -15.89 -0.65
N TYR A 173 -9.37 -14.74 -0.29
CA TYR A 173 -10.82 -14.54 -0.30
C TYR A 173 -11.38 -14.43 -1.73
N ASP A 174 -12.70 -14.49 -1.83
CA ASP A 174 -13.38 -14.14 -3.07
C ASP A 174 -13.13 -12.66 -3.40
N VAL A 175 -12.92 -12.40 -4.69
CA VAL A 175 -12.55 -11.07 -5.19
C VAL A 175 -13.74 -10.13 -5.08
N PRO A 176 -13.64 -9.01 -4.33
CA PRO A 176 -14.64 -7.96 -4.31
C PRO A 176 -14.46 -6.97 -5.47
N GLU A 177 -15.56 -6.41 -5.95
CA GLU A 177 -15.61 -5.21 -6.75
C GLU A 177 -15.78 -4.01 -5.83
N ASN A 178 -14.92 -3.01 -5.96
CA ASN A 178 -14.87 -1.84 -5.10
C ASN A 178 -15.44 -0.62 -5.81
N HIS A 179 -16.27 0.11 -5.11
CA HIS A 179 -16.80 1.39 -5.57
C HIS A 179 -16.31 2.51 -4.67
N HIS A 180 -15.55 3.44 -5.27
CA HIS A 180 -15.04 4.63 -4.58
C HIS A 180 -15.83 5.86 -4.98
N GLU A 181 -16.11 6.71 -4.00
CA GLU A 181 -16.65 8.07 -4.21
C GLU A 181 -15.70 9.06 -3.53
N ASN A 182 -15.23 10.04 -4.30
CA ASN A 182 -14.27 11.06 -3.81
C ASN A 182 -13.03 10.40 -3.16
N HIS A 183 -12.50 9.35 -3.79
CA HIS A 183 -11.34 8.56 -3.31
C HIS A 183 -11.57 7.80 -2.00
N ILE A 184 -12.81 7.68 -1.52
CA ILE A 184 -13.15 6.92 -0.32
C ILE A 184 -13.93 5.69 -0.75
N LEU A 185 -13.52 4.50 -0.30
CA LEU A 185 -14.25 3.25 -0.52
C LEU A 185 -15.63 3.33 0.15
N ARG A 186 -16.68 3.16 -0.65
CA ARG A 186 -18.08 3.19 -0.20
C ARG A 186 -18.69 1.81 -0.08
N THR A 187 -18.45 0.97 -1.07
CA THR A 187 -18.99 -0.40 -1.08
C THR A 187 -18.01 -1.37 -1.70
N SER A 188 -17.99 -2.57 -1.16
CA SER A 188 -17.34 -3.74 -1.75
C SER A 188 -18.39 -4.80 -1.99
N THR A 189 -18.52 -5.26 -3.23
CA THR A 189 -19.51 -6.25 -3.63
C THR A 189 -18.82 -7.57 -3.94
N VAL A 190 -19.23 -8.65 -3.25
CA VAL A 190 -18.68 -10.00 -3.42
C VAL A 190 -19.76 -10.93 -3.93
N PRO A 191 -19.48 -11.73 -4.96
CA PRO A 191 -18.31 -11.72 -5.82
C PRO A 191 -18.33 -10.51 -6.77
N ALA A 192 -17.13 -10.09 -7.25
CA ALA A 192 -17.01 -9.07 -8.28
C ALA A 192 -17.71 -9.50 -9.57
N GLY A 193 -18.30 -8.54 -10.30
CA GLY A 193 -18.91 -8.75 -11.61
C GLY A 193 -17.86 -8.91 -12.74
N ILE A 194 -16.92 -9.82 -12.57
CA ILE A 194 -15.84 -10.14 -13.53
C ILE A 194 -15.92 -11.61 -13.97
N SER A 195 -15.17 -11.97 -15.03
CA SER A 195 -15.11 -13.37 -15.46
C SER A 195 -14.38 -14.24 -14.42
N ARG A 196 -14.71 -15.55 -14.41
CA ARG A 196 -13.98 -16.50 -13.56
C ARG A 196 -12.47 -16.51 -13.85
N ALA A 197 -12.08 -16.44 -15.13
CA ALA A 197 -10.68 -16.40 -15.53
C ALA A 197 -9.96 -15.15 -14.99
N THR A 198 -10.61 -13.97 -15.03
CA THR A 198 -10.08 -12.73 -14.47
C THR A 198 -9.93 -12.84 -12.94
N ALA A 199 -10.91 -13.46 -12.25
CA ALA A 199 -10.83 -13.65 -10.80
C ALA A 199 -9.71 -14.63 -10.40
N GLU A 200 -9.50 -15.70 -11.17
CA GLU A 200 -8.40 -16.65 -10.96
C GLU A 200 -7.05 -15.96 -11.19
N GLU A 201 -6.89 -15.20 -12.28
CA GLU A 201 -5.69 -14.42 -12.56
C GLU A 201 -5.37 -13.41 -11.45
N ALA A 202 -6.38 -12.69 -10.93
CA ALA A 202 -6.19 -11.76 -9.82
C ALA A 202 -5.67 -12.45 -8.55
N ARG A 203 -6.20 -13.64 -8.23
CA ARG A 203 -5.73 -14.46 -7.09
C ARG A 203 -4.31 -14.97 -7.29
N ASP A 204 -3.94 -15.36 -8.51
CA ASP A 204 -2.60 -15.84 -8.85
C ASP A 204 -1.58 -14.69 -8.72
N MET A 205 -1.92 -13.50 -9.20
CA MET A 205 -1.10 -12.29 -9.02
C MET A 205 -0.90 -11.97 -7.54
N ALA A 206 -1.98 -11.99 -6.74
CA ALA A 206 -1.89 -11.74 -5.31
C ALA A 206 -1.03 -12.79 -4.59
N SER A 207 -1.18 -14.06 -4.95
CA SER A 207 -0.38 -15.16 -4.41
C SER A 207 1.10 -15.00 -4.77
N THR A 208 1.40 -14.54 -5.98
CA THR A 208 2.77 -14.25 -6.42
C THR A 208 3.39 -13.10 -5.62
N ILE A 209 2.65 -12.00 -5.43
CA ILE A 209 3.12 -10.82 -4.68
C ILE A 209 3.39 -11.19 -3.22
N ILE A 210 2.41 -11.81 -2.54
CA ILE A 210 2.54 -12.14 -1.11
C ILE A 210 3.63 -13.18 -0.87
N GLY A 211 3.79 -14.13 -1.79
CA GLY A 211 4.87 -15.12 -1.76
C GLY A 211 6.25 -14.52 -1.96
N ALA A 212 6.41 -13.64 -2.94
CA ALA A 212 7.69 -12.98 -3.26
C ALA A 212 8.18 -12.02 -2.15
N LEU A 213 7.26 -11.45 -1.36
CA LEU A 213 7.58 -10.65 -0.17
C LEU A 213 7.94 -11.50 1.06
N ASP A 214 7.88 -12.82 0.97
CA ASP A 214 7.92 -13.72 2.13
C ASP A 214 7.01 -13.23 3.27
N TYR A 215 5.86 -12.70 2.87
CA TYR A 215 4.92 -12.02 3.76
C TYR A 215 4.27 -13.02 4.71
N VAL A 216 4.15 -12.65 5.98
CA VAL A 216 3.34 -13.41 6.94
C VAL A 216 2.28 -12.48 7.52
N GLY A 217 1.02 -12.81 7.30
CA GLY A 217 -0.10 -11.97 7.70
C GLY A 217 -1.15 -11.82 6.62
N VAL A 218 -1.97 -10.79 6.73
CA VAL A 218 -3.02 -10.42 5.77
C VAL A 218 -2.58 -9.21 4.96
N MET A 219 -2.83 -9.23 3.66
CA MET A 219 -2.51 -8.16 2.71
C MET A 219 -3.71 -7.90 1.81
N GLY A 220 -3.98 -6.62 1.53
CA GLY A 220 -4.87 -6.20 0.46
C GLY A 220 -4.06 -5.84 -0.79
N ILE A 221 -4.51 -6.28 -1.96
CA ILE A 221 -3.92 -5.94 -3.26
C ILE A 221 -5.03 -5.31 -4.10
N GLU A 222 -4.89 -4.04 -4.44
CA GLU A 222 -5.83 -3.32 -5.28
C GLU A 222 -5.45 -3.39 -6.76
N MET A 223 -6.44 -3.61 -7.62
CA MET A 223 -6.25 -3.78 -9.05
C MET A 223 -7.32 -3.06 -9.86
N PHE A 224 -6.92 -2.54 -11.00
CA PHE A 224 -7.81 -2.07 -12.05
C PHE A 224 -8.08 -3.19 -13.05
N VAL A 225 -9.33 -3.33 -13.46
CA VAL A 225 -9.76 -4.17 -14.60
C VAL A 225 -9.98 -3.26 -15.80
N SER A 226 -9.22 -3.45 -16.85
CA SER A 226 -9.34 -2.70 -18.11
C SER A 226 -9.48 -3.68 -19.29
N GLY A 227 -10.71 -3.90 -19.72
CA GLY A 227 -11.06 -4.98 -20.63
C GLY A 227 -10.76 -6.35 -20.01
N THR A 228 -9.78 -7.06 -20.56
CA THR A 228 -9.32 -8.36 -20.03
C THR A 228 -8.03 -8.24 -19.20
N ARG A 229 -7.47 -7.05 -19.05
CA ARG A 229 -6.19 -6.86 -18.36
C ARG A 229 -6.40 -6.48 -16.90
N LEU A 230 -5.59 -7.07 -16.04
CA LEU A 230 -5.43 -6.67 -14.66
C LEU A 230 -4.19 -5.80 -14.51
N ILE A 231 -4.31 -4.70 -13.78
CA ILE A 231 -3.23 -3.75 -13.53
C ILE A 231 -3.20 -3.50 -12.03
N VAL A 232 -2.12 -3.89 -11.36
CA VAL A 232 -2.00 -3.67 -9.91
C VAL A 232 -1.81 -2.19 -9.62
N ASN A 233 -2.68 -1.66 -8.75
CA ASN A 233 -2.65 -0.27 -8.29
C ASN A 233 -1.76 -0.12 -7.06
N GLU A 234 -2.03 -0.81 -5.98
CA GLU A 234 -1.24 -0.72 -4.73
C GLU A 234 -1.42 -1.96 -3.87
N ILE A 235 -0.53 -2.12 -2.89
CA ILE A 235 -0.64 -3.14 -1.85
C ILE A 235 -0.77 -2.49 -0.48
N ALA A 236 -1.64 -3.04 0.37
CA ALA A 236 -1.80 -2.64 1.75
C ALA A 236 -1.24 -3.76 2.65
N PRO A 237 -0.11 -3.54 3.33
CA PRO A 237 0.56 -4.58 4.13
C PRO A 237 -0.12 -4.75 5.51
N ARG A 238 -1.42 -4.82 5.54
CA ARG A 238 -2.29 -4.87 6.73
C ARG A 238 -3.67 -5.41 6.37
N VAL A 239 -4.52 -5.52 7.37
CA VAL A 239 -5.97 -5.74 7.16
C VAL A 239 -6.52 -4.62 6.28
N HIS A 240 -7.38 -4.97 5.33
CA HIS A 240 -7.95 -4.07 4.35
C HIS A 240 -9.45 -3.86 4.56
N ASN A 241 -9.97 -2.74 4.09
CA ASN A 241 -11.36 -2.33 4.30
C ASN A 241 -12.35 -2.83 3.20
N SER A 242 -11.84 -3.51 2.17
CA SER A 242 -12.68 -4.11 1.12
C SER A 242 -13.06 -5.56 1.38
#